data_10d140f259fac17516bec35d502197b2
#
_entry.id   10d140f259fac17516bec35d502197b2
#
_cell.length_a   1.000
_cell.length_b   1.000
_cell.length_c   1.000
_cell.angle_alpha   90.00
_cell.angle_beta   90.00
_cell.angle_gamma   90.00
#
_symmetry.space_group_name_H-M   'P 1'
#
loop_
_entity.id
_entity.type
_entity.pdbx_description
1 polymer ?
#
loop_
_entity_poly.entity_id
_entity_poly.type
_entity_poly.pdbx_seq_one_letter_code
_entity_poly.pdbx_strand_id
1 'polypeptide(L)'
;MTWLDRYGYSLNLVAVLLWPFSLLFGVVARTRRWLYRQGLLRDEAVEVPVIVVGNITVGGTGKTPLVIRLVELLREAGYQPGVVSRGYGGQSTQWPRHVTVDSDPRQVGDESVLLARRCRCPVVVDPDRVAAARALLATYDCNVILSDDGLQHYRLRRDLEIAVVDGFRRLGNLACLPAGPLREPPSRLREVDFVVGNGVARGGEYIMSLQGDTALNLADPWVSSALAGFRRGTVHAVAGIGDPRRFFDHLRHARLRIIEHPFPDHHLFRPEDLQFRPDLPLLMTEKDAVKCRSFALEEGWYVPVDAQLDPEFEEQLLKRLATVAMAKGIQRQPRSASRGATRTSNRPPIGDEVIDSGQETSGHSGMPGQQSPTGVRQGPAGTDLQGKPAGLSDSRRHSGDAGVGGAAADGRRGEFKRGEFH
;
A
#
# COMPACT_ATOMS: atom_id res chain seq x y z
N MET A 1 14.83 -6.59 -0.86
CA MET A 1 15.60 -5.41 -0.41
C MET A 1 16.20 -4.76 -1.63
N THR A 2 15.82 -3.52 -1.92
CA THR A 2 16.43 -2.76 -3.00
C THR A 2 17.87 -2.38 -2.61
N TRP A 3 18.76 -2.11 -3.58
CA TRP A 3 20.10 -1.64 -3.26
C TRP A 3 20.09 -0.34 -2.45
N LEU A 4 19.07 0.51 -2.64
CA LEU A 4 18.83 1.72 -1.84
C LEU A 4 18.58 1.43 -0.36
N ASP A 5 17.83 0.36 -0.05
CA ASP A 5 17.61 -0.06 1.34
C ASP A 5 18.91 -0.51 2.01
N ARG A 6 19.84 -1.04 1.23
CA ARG A 6 21.12 -1.53 1.72
C ARG A 6 22.17 -0.42 1.90
N TYR A 7 22.19 0.57 1.03
CA TYR A 7 23.26 1.57 0.96
C TYR A 7 22.81 3.00 1.25
N GLY A 8 21.53 3.35 0.99
CA GLY A 8 21.03 4.72 1.10
C GLY A 8 20.73 5.19 2.53
N TYR A 9 20.73 4.28 3.51
CA TYR A 9 20.43 4.63 4.91
C TYR A 9 21.67 4.66 5.80
N SER A 10 22.86 4.44 5.26
CA SER A 10 24.13 4.50 5.97
C SER A 10 25.19 5.25 5.16
N LEU A 11 26.19 5.79 5.87
CA LEU A 11 27.39 6.28 5.21
C LEU A 11 28.29 5.08 4.91
N ASN A 12 28.49 4.80 3.63
CA ASN A 12 29.32 3.71 3.14
C ASN A 12 30.07 4.14 1.87
N LEU A 13 31.04 3.37 1.43
CA LEU A 13 31.88 3.71 0.29
C LEU A 13 31.08 3.96 -0.99
N VAL A 14 30.00 3.20 -1.22
CA VAL A 14 29.13 3.37 -2.39
C VAL A 14 28.41 4.73 -2.35
N ALA A 15 27.89 5.12 -1.18
CA ALA A 15 27.26 6.42 -1.00
C ALA A 15 28.25 7.56 -1.23
N VAL A 16 29.51 7.42 -0.75
CA VAL A 16 30.56 8.42 -0.96
C VAL A 16 30.92 8.56 -2.45
N LEU A 17 31.07 7.45 -3.17
CA LEU A 17 31.34 7.47 -4.62
C LEU A 17 30.18 8.08 -5.43
N LEU A 18 28.94 7.90 -5.01
CA LEU A 18 27.75 8.44 -5.66
C LEU A 18 27.40 9.87 -5.25
N TRP A 19 28.10 10.43 -4.25
CA TRP A 19 27.78 11.75 -3.69
C TRP A 19 27.82 12.90 -4.70
N PRO A 20 28.80 13.00 -5.64
CA PRO A 20 28.79 14.05 -6.65
C PRO A 20 27.51 14.06 -7.50
N PHE A 21 27.01 12.88 -7.90
CA PHE A 21 25.77 12.74 -8.64
C PHE A 21 24.55 13.12 -7.79
N SER A 22 24.60 12.82 -6.50
CA SER A 22 23.56 13.22 -5.54
C SER A 22 23.48 14.73 -5.36
N LEU A 23 24.62 15.41 -5.32
CA LEU A 23 24.67 16.88 -5.29
C LEU A 23 24.05 17.48 -6.56
N LEU A 24 24.43 16.96 -7.74
CA LEU A 24 23.88 17.38 -9.01
C LEU A 24 22.36 17.19 -9.05
N PHE A 25 21.88 15.99 -8.65
CA PHE A 25 20.45 15.70 -8.53
C PHE A 25 19.74 16.68 -7.60
N GLY A 26 20.33 16.98 -6.43
CA GLY A 26 19.79 17.94 -5.48
C GLY A 26 19.72 19.36 -6.04
N VAL A 27 20.71 19.79 -6.84
CA VAL A 27 20.70 21.08 -7.54
C VAL A 27 19.59 21.10 -8.57
N VAL A 28 19.46 20.08 -9.41
CA VAL A 28 18.41 19.97 -10.43
C VAL A 28 17.02 20.02 -9.78
N ALA A 29 16.80 19.26 -8.70
CA ALA A 29 15.53 19.25 -7.97
C ALA A 29 15.18 20.65 -7.41
N ARG A 30 16.15 21.34 -6.80
CA ARG A 30 15.99 22.72 -6.29
C ARG A 30 15.71 23.70 -7.40
N THR A 31 16.48 23.67 -8.49
CA THR A 31 16.32 24.57 -9.63
C THR A 31 14.96 24.40 -10.28
N ARG A 32 14.54 23.15 -10.54
CA ARG A 32 13.21 22.86 -11.10
C ARG A 32 12.10 23.46 -10.22
N ARG A 33 12.19 23.27 -8.91
CA ARG A 33 11.22 23.82 -7.97
C ARG A 33 11.24 25.35 -7.95
N TRP A 34 12.42 25.94 -7.92
CA TRP A 34 12.60 27.38 -7.96
C TRP A 34 11.97 27.99 -9.23
N LEU A 35 12.14 27.34 -10.40
CA LEU A 35 11.53 27.78 -11.66
C LEU A 35 10.00 27.80 -11.60
N TYR A 36 9.37 26.80 -10.98
CA TYR A 36 7.92 26.81 -10.74
C TYR A 36 7.52 27.95 -9.79
N ARG A 37 8.26 28.18 -8.71
CA ARG A 37 7.97 29.25 -7.73
C ARG A 37 8.11 30.66 -8.32
N GLN A 38 9.02 30.83 -9.27
CA GLN A 38 9.19 32.08 -9.97
C GLN A 38 8.20 32.28 -11.15
N GLY A 39 7.33 31.28 -11.39
CA GLY A 39 6.40 31.32 -12.52
C GLY A 39 7.06 31.15 -13.90
N LEU A 40 8.37 30.81 -13.94
CA LEU A 40 9.08 30.50 -15.18
C LEU A 40 8.64 29.20 -15.81
N LEU A 41 8.26 28.22 -14.98
CA LEU A 41 7.53 27.02 -15.41
C LEU A 41 6.07 27.19 -15.00
N ARG A 42 5.17 26.93 -15.93
CA ARG A 42 3.73 27.10 -15.71
C ARG A 42 3.18 25.99 -14.83
N ASP A 43 2.56 26.39 -13.74
CA ASP A 43 1.66 25.55 -12.96
C ASP A 43 0.22 25.80 -13.40
N GLU A 44 -0.65 24.85 -13.10
CA GLU A 44 -2.06 24.92 -13.48
C GLU A 44 -2.93 24.79 -12.23
N ALA A 45 -3.77 25.80 -12.02
CA ALA A 45 -4.74 25.80 -10.93
C ALA A 45 -6.04 25.10 -11.37
N VAL A 46 -6.72 24.51 -10.38
CA VAL A 46 -8.09 24.04 -10.50
C VAL A 46 -9.00 24.86 -9.58
N GLU A 47 -10.29 24.78 -9.81
CA GLU A 47 -11.29 25.62 -9.15
C GLU A 47 -11.47 25.31 -7.67
N VAL A 48 -11.17 24.08 -7.26
CA VAL A 48 -11.32 23.61 -5.88
C VAL A 48 -9.97 23.59 -5.14
N PRO A 49 -9.96 23.60 -3.80
CA PRO A 49 -8.74 23.41 -3.01
C PRO A 49 -8.02 22.09 -3.35
N VAL A 50 -6.69 22.14 -3.42
CA VAL A 50 -5.82 20.99 -3.66
C VAL A 50 -4.91 20.78 -2.46
N ILE A 51 -5.05 19.65 -1.80
CA ILE A 51 -4.16 19.19 -0.73
C ILE A 51 -3.23 18.13 -1.32
N VAL A 52 -1.93 18.39 -1.29
CA VAL A 52 -0.92 17.44 -1.75
C VAL A 52 -0.36 16.67 -0.56
N VAL A 53 -0.47 15.36 -0.60
CA VAL A 53 0.19 14.44 0.33
C VAL A 53 1.34 13.77 -0.37
N GLY A 54 2.51 13.74 0.25
CA GLY A 54 3.67 13.09 -0.34
C GLY A 54 4.81 12.90 0.65
N ASN A 55 5.96 12.52 0.15
CA ASN A 55 7.18 12.42 0.93
C ASN A 55 8.39 12.90 0.11
N ILE A 56 9.52 13.13 0.79
CA ILE A 56 10.77 13.50 0.15
C ILE A 56 11.78 12.35 0.07
N THR A 57 11.40 11.15 0.54
CA THR A 57 12.23 9.93 0.48
C THR A 57 11.65 8.92 -0.49
N VAL A 58 12.45 7.99 -0.97
CA VAL A 58 11.97 6.78 -1.66
C VAL A 58 11.49 5.76 -0.63
N GLY A 59 10.45 5.00 -0.97
CA GLY A 59 9.89 3.93 -0.16
C GLY A 59 8.60 4.29 0.57
N GLY A 60 8.04 3.31 1.27
CA GLY A 60 6.77 3.43 1.99
C GLY A 60 6.93 4.22 3.29
N THR A 61 6.32 5.39 3.37
CA THR A 61 6.31 6.25 4.56
C THR A 61 4.97 6.27 5.30
N GLY A 62 3.92 5.62 4.75
CA GLY A 62 2.58 5.64 5.31
C GLY A 62 1.65 6.68 4.68
N LYS A 63 1.92 7.13 3.45
CA LYS A 63 1.07 8.09 2.72
C LYS A 63 -0.36 7.60 2.53
N THR A 64 -0.53 6.38 2.04
CA THR A 64 -1.84 5.82 1.72
C THR A 64 -2.79 5.77 2.93
N PRO A 65 -2.39 5.28 4.11
CA PRO A 65 -3.21 5.38 5.32
C PRO A 65 -3.56 6.83 5.70
N LEU A 66 -2.61 7.76 5.54
CA LEU A 66 -2.88 9.18 5.79
C LEU A 66 -3.94 9.73 4.84
N VAL A 67 -3.83 9.47 3.53
CA VAL A 67 -4.81 9.92 2.52
C VAL A 67 -6.20 9.37 2.84
N ILE A 68 -6.30 8.09 3.25
CA ILE A 68 -7.56 7.47 3.65
C ILE A 68 -8.18 8.24 4.85
N ARG A 69 -7.39 8.48 5.89
CA ARG A 69 -7.86 9.21 7.09
C ARG A 69 -8.25 10.66 6.74
N LEU A 70 -7.51 11.33 5.88
CA LEU A 70 -7.83 12.69 5.44
C LEU A 70 -9.15 12.74 4.65
N VAL A 71 -9.43 11.74 3.80
CA VAL A 71 -10.73 11.65 3.11
C VAL A 71 -11.87 11.54 4.12
N GLU A 72 -11.73 10.72 5.15
CA GLU A 72 -12.72 10.59 6.23
C GLU A 72 -12.92 11.91 6.97
N LEU A 73 -11.81 12.53 7.42
CA LEU A 73 -11.82 13.81 8.11
C LEU A 73 -12.52 14.92 7.30
N LEU A 74 -12.22 15.00 6.01
CA LEU A 74 -12.82 16.00 5.12
C LEU A 74 -14.32 15.77 4.95
N ARG A 75 -14.76 14.52 4.84
CA ARG A 75 -16.19 14.18 4.78
C ARG A 75 -16.89 14.49 6.11
N GLU A 76 -16.27 14.19 7.23
CA GLU A 76 -16.76 14.55 8.56
C GLU A 76 -16.92 16.08 8.71
N ALA A 77 -16.08 16.85 8.03
CA ALA A 77 -16.13 18.30 7.98
C ALA A 77 -17.09 18.89 6.92
N GLY A 78 -17.81 18.04 6.16
CA GLY A 78 -18.80 18.45 5.15
C GLY A 78 -18.24 18.79 3.78
N TYR A 79 -17.01 18.34 3.47
CA TYR A 79 -16.45 18.40 2.12
C TYR A 79 -16.78 17.14 1.31
N GLN A 80 -16.67 17.27 -0.01
CA GLN A 80 -16.79 16.18 -0.99
C GLN A 80 -15.40 15.93 -1.61
N PRO A 81 -14.54 15.11 -0.97
CA PRO A 81 -13.20 14.88 -1.47
C PRO A 81 -13.19 13.96 -2.69
N GLY A 82 -12.27 14.25 -3.62
CA GLY A 82 -11.82 13.33 -4.65
C GLY A 82 -10.30 13.12 -4.55
N VAL A 83 -9.82 11.98 -4.98
CA VAL A 83 -8.40 11.62 -4.93
C VAL A 83 -7.82 11.53 -6.33
N VAL A 84 -6.64 12.14 -6.53
CA VAL A 84 -5.85 11.97 -7.74
C VAL A 84 -4.51 11.32 -7.41
N SER A 85 -4.13 10.30 -8.18
CA SER A 85 -2.88 9.59 -7.99
C SER A 85 -2.18 9.32 -9.33
N ARG A 86 -0.94 8.80 -9.31
CA ARG A 86 -0.16 8.52 -10.51
C ARG A 86 -0.60 7.25 -11.23
N GLY A 87 -1.23 6.33 -10.51
CA GLY A 87 -1.37 4.97 -10.97
C GLY A 87 -0.03 4.24 -11.04
N TYR A 88 0.85 4.47 -10.02
CA TYR A 88 2.17 3.85 -9.99
C TYR A 88 2.06 2.33 -10.03
N GLY A 89 2.92 1.68 -10.85
CA GLY A 89 2.86 0.23 -11.10
C GLY A 89 1.80 -0.19 -12.12
N GLY A 90 0.90 0.72 -12.52
CA GLY A 90 -0.10 0.47 -13.56
C GLY A 90 0.52 0.44 -14.95
N GLN A 91 -0.02 -0.43 -15.82
CA GLN A 91 0.45 -0.66 -17.20
C GLN A 91 -0.52 -0.09 -18.25
N SER A 92 -1.50 0.73 -17.84
CA SER A 92 -2.43 1.34 -18.77
C SER A 92 -1.71 2.24 -19.78
N THR A 93 -2.14 2.18 -21.03
CA THR A 93 -1.71 3.09 -22.10
C THR A 93 -2.70 4.22 -22.34
N GLN A 94 -3.88 4.15 -21.71
CA GLN A 94 -4.93 5.15 -21.85
C GLN A 94 -5.11 5.90 -20.53
N TRP A 95 -5.01 7.22 -20.55
CA TRP A 95 -5.13 8.12 -19.42
C TRP A 95 -6.04 9.30 -19.78
N PRO A 96 -6.73 9.94 -18.82
CA PRO A 96 -6.86 9.54 -17.42
C PRO A 96 -7.74 8.30 -17.22
N ARG A 97 -7.59 7.60 -16.07
CA ARG A 97 -8.41 6.43 -15.71
C ARG A 97 -9.18 6.70 -14.42
N HIS A 98 -10.48 6.45 -14.47
CA HIS A 98 -11.32 6.40 -13.28
C HIS A 98 -11.13 5.04 -12.60
N VAL A 99 -10.85 5.05 -11.30
CA VAL A 99 -10.57 3.84 -10.53
C VAL A 99 -11.77 3.48 -9.67
N THR A 100 -12.23 2.24 -9.82
CA THR A 100 -13.31 1.65 -9.02
C THR A 100 -12.76 0.56 -8.11
N VAL A 101 -13.60 0.04 -7.22
CA VAL A 101 -13.26 -1.07 -6.33
C VAL A 101 -12.89 -2.36 -7.07
N ASP A 102 -13.37 -2.51 -8.32
CA ASP A 102 -13.17 -3.67 -9.18
C ASP A 102 -12.12 -3.43 -10.29
N SER A 103 -11.47 -2.27 -10.32
CA SER A 103 -10.42 -1.99 -11.29
C SER A 103 -9.26 -2.96 -11.13
N ASP A 104 -8.69 -3.40 -12.26
CA ASP A 104 -7.52 -4.27 -12.26
C ASP A 104 -6.28 -3.51 -11.75
N PRO A 105 -5.65 -3.95 -10.64
CA PRO A 105 -4.44 -3.33 -10.10
C PRO A 105 -3.27 -3.28 -11.10
N ARG A 106 -3.24 -4.22 -12.06
CA ARG A 106 -2.21 -4.24 -13.11
C ARG A 106 -2.35 -3.08 -14.09
N GLN A 107 -3.55 -2.52 -14.23
CA GLN A 107 -3.83 -1.39 -15.13
C GLN A 107 -3.64 -0.04 -14.45
N VAL A 108 -4.12 0.11 -13.22
CA VAL A 108 -4.23 1.40 -12.54
C VAL A 108 -3.32 1.54 -11.30
N GLY A 109 -2.59 0.47 -10.96
CA GLY A 109 -1.75 0.40 -9.77
C GLY A 109 -2.51 -0.09 -8.52
N ASP A 110 -1.83 -0.86 -7.68
CA ASP A 110 -2.38 -1.47 -6.46
C ASP A 110 -2.81 -0.42 -5.41
N GLU A 111 -2.02 0.65 -5.21
CA GLU A 111 -2.35 1.72 -4.27
C GLU A 111 -3.61 2.48 -4.67
N SER A 112 -3.83 2.68 -5.97
CA SER A 112 -5.01 3.39 -6.48
C SER A 112 -6.29 2.58 -6.26
N VAL A 113 -6.24 1.26 -6.45
CA VAL A 113 -7.39 0.37 -6.14
C VAL A 113 -7.65 0.32 -4.64
N LEU A 114 -6.59 0.27 -3.82
CA LEU A 114 -6.72 0.34 -2.36
C LEU A 114 -7.42 1.64 -1.93
N LEU A 115 -7.01 2.79 -2.48
CA LEU A 115 -7.66 4.08 -2.21
C LEU A 115 -9.13 4.06 -2.61
N ALA A 116 -9.49 3.55 -3.79
CA ALA A 116 -10.87 3.47 -4.24
C ALA A 116 -11.74 2.62 -3.30
N ARG A 117 -11.21 1.51 -2.80
CA ARG A 117 -11.90 0.61 -1.85
C ARG A 117 -12.12 1.24 -0.47
N ARG A 118 -11.08 1.90 0.05
CA ARG A 118 -11.09 2.44 1.40
C ARG A 118 -11.78 3.80 1.48
N CYS A 119 -11.45 4.69 0.57
CA CYS A 119 -11.95 6.07 0.60
C CYS A 119 -13.43 6.19 0.23
N ARG A 120 -13.99 5.28 -0.57
CA ARG A 120 -15.36 5.36 -1.10
C ARG A 120 -15.67 6.75 -1.69
N CYS A 121 -14.68 7.37 -2.32
CA CYS A 121 -14.77 8.63 -3.04
C CYS A 121 -14.23 8.46 -4.46
N PRO A 122 -14.51 9.39 -5.38
CA PRO A 122 -13.93 9.34 -6.71
C PRO A 122 -12.41 9.31 -6.67
N VAL A 123 -11.81 8.38 -7.43
CA VAL A 123 -10.36 8.25 -7.59
C VAL A 123 -10.05 8.26 -9.07
N VAL A 124 -9.14 9.15 -9.49
CA VAL A 124 -8.68 9.24 -10.88
C VAL A 124 -7.16 9.19 -10.91
N VAL A 125 -6.62 8.40 -11.85
CA VAL A 125 -5.19 8.26 -12.02
C VAL A 125 -4.73 8.73 -13.39
N ASP A 126 -3.61 9.45 -13.40
CA ASP A 126 -2.91 9.90 -14.59
C ASP A 126 -1.46 10.25 -14.21
N PRO A 127 -0.43 9.91 -15.02
CA PRO A 127 0.92 10.44 -14.87
C PRO A 127 0.95 11.97 -14.80
N ASP A 128 0.07 12.68 -15.54
CA ASP A 128 -0.18 14.11 -15.41
C ASP A 128 -1.31 14.37 -14.40
N ARG A 129 -0.94 14.85 -13.21
CA ARG A 129 -1.90 15.16 -12.14
C ARG A 129 -2.91 16.26 -12.50
N VAL A 130 -2.56 17.15 -13.42
CA VAL A 130 -3.49 18.17 -13.89
C VAL A 130 -4.61 17.55 -14.72
N ALA A 131 -4.24 16.62 -15.62
CA ALA A 131 -5.21 15.86 -16.41
C ALA A 131 -6.12 15.02 -15.50
N ALA A 132 -5.55 14.34 -14.49
CA ALA A 132 -6.32 13.60 -13.49
C ALA A 132 -7.31 14.51 -12.74
N ALA A 133 -6.87 15.67 -12.26
CA ALA A 133 -7.71 16.62 -11.54
C ALA A 133 -8.86 17.17 -12.39
N ARG A 134 -8.57 17.52 -13.65
CA ARG A 134 -9.60 17.97 -14.59
C ARG A 134 -10.63 16.89 -14.90
N ALA A 135 -10.19 15.66 -15.16
CA ALA A 135 -11.09 14.55 -15.41
C ALA A 135 -11.98 14.23 -14.19
N LEU A 136 -11.39 14.31 -12.98
CA LEU A 136 -12.12 14.16 -11.73
C LEU A 136 -13.25 15.20 -11.62
N LEU A 137 -12.94 16.49 -11.78
CA LEU A 137 -13.89 17.58 -11.64
C LEU A 137 -14.94 17.63 -12.77
N ALA A 138 -14.57 17.17 -13.96
CA ALA A 138 -15.52 17.08 -15.08
C ALA A 138 -16.59 15.98 -14.88
N THR A 139 -16.31 14.99 -14.03
CA THR A 139 -17.17 13.82 -13.87
C THR A 139 -17.90 13.79 -12.53
N TYR A 140 -17.31 14.37 -11.49
CA TYR A 140 -17.81 14.25 -10.11
C TYR A 140 -17.87 15.60 -9.41
N ASP A 141 -18.88 15.80 -8.58
CA ASP A 141 -19.08 16.99 -7.76
C ASP A 141 -18.14 17.00 -6.54
N CYS A 142 -16.84 17.00 -6.81
CA CYS A 142 -15.84 17.13 -5.75
C CYS A 142 -15.57 18.61 -5.47
N ASN A 143 -15.49 18.99 -4.18
CA ASN A 143 -15.19 20.36 -3.76
C ASN A 143 -13.84 20.48 -3.05
N VAL A 144 -13.05 19.41 -2.99
CA VAL A 144 -11.66 19.37 -2.54
C VAL A 144 -10.95 18.18 -3.20
N ILE A 145 -9.70 18.35 -3.60
CA ILE A 145 -8.87 17.29 -4.18
C ILE A 145 -7.72 16.96 -3.22
N LEU A 146 -7.51 15.65 -2.98
CA LEU A 146 -6.27 15.12 -2.40
C LEU A 146 -5.40 14.53 -3.51
N SER A 147 -4.15 15.01 -3.63
CA SER A 147 -3.17 14.44 -4.56
C SER A 147 -2.23 13.51 -3.80
N ASP A 148 -2.34 12.21 -4.07
CA ASP A 148 -1.46 11.19 -3.49
C ASP A 148 -0.12 11.15 -4.21
N ASP A 149 0.98 11.07 -3.43
CA ASP A 149 2.39 11.15 -3.86
C ASP A 149 2.67 12.31 -4.83
N GLY A 150 2.14 13.49 -4.48
CA GLY A 150 2.11 14.65 -5.37
C GLY A 150 3.19 15.71 -5.11
N LEU A 151 4.04 15.61 -4.06
CA LEU A 151 4.97 16.69 -3.67
C LEU A 151 5.90 17.14 -4.81
N GLN A 152 6.39 16.21 -5.64
CA GLN A 152 7.27 16.51 -6.78
C GLN A 152 6.50 16.90 -8.06
N HIS A 153 5.18 16.91 -8.05
CA HIS A 153 4.32 17.26 -9.18
C HIS A 153 3.95 18.75 -9.21
N TYR A 154 4.94 19.63 -9.38
CA TYR A 154 4.78 21.10 -9.29
C TYR A 154 3.84 21.70 -10.33
N ARG A 155 3.55 21.01 -11.43
CA ARG A 155 2.63 21.48 -12.46
C ARG A 155 1.19 21.63 -11.94
N LEU A 156 0.73 20.77 -11.04
CA LEU A 156 -0.55 20.95 -10.36
C LEU A 156 -0.35 21.96 -9.23
N ARG A 157 -1.00 23.14 -9.36
CA ARG A 157 -1.01 24.15 -8.28
C ARG A 157 -1.69 23.55 -7.06
N ARG A 158 -1.10 23.79 -5.93
CA ARG A 158 -1.53 23.26 -4.65
C ARG A 158 -1.79 24.39 -3.67
N ASP A 159 -2.74 24.15 -2.78
CA ASP A 159 -3.11 25.10 -1.74
C ASP A 159 -2.53 24.72 -0.39
N LEU A 160 -2.40 23.40 -0.12
CA LEU A 160 -1.79 22.85 1.10
C LEU A 160 -0.87 21.69 0.75
N GLU A 161 0.24 21.57 1.45
CA GLU A 161 1.25 20.51 1.30
C GLU A 161 1.48 19.79 2.62
N ILE A 162 1.37 18.47 2.59
CA ILE A 162 1.62 17.59 3.74
C ILE A 162 2.76 16.64 3.38
N ALA A 163 3.87 16.72 4.12
CA ALA A 163 4.98 15.80 3.97
C ALA A 163 4.93 14.70 5.03
N VAL A 164 4.93 13.44 4.61
CA VAL A 164 5.01 12.28 5.51
C VAL A 164 6.45 11.83 5.65
N VAL A 165 6.92 11.75 6.89
CA VAL A 165 8.26 11.29 7.24
C VAL A 165 8.15 9.97 8.00
N ASP A 166 8.93 8.99 7.60
CA ASP A 166 9.12 7.77 8.39
C ASP A 166 9.82 8.09 9.71
N GLY A 167 9.14 7.93 10.85
CA GLY A 167 9.65 8.31 12.16
C GLY A 167 10.89 7.56 12.60
N PHE A 168 11.10 6.34 12.10
CA PHE A 168 12.26 5.48 12.44
C PHE A 168 13.41 5.63 11.44
N ARG A 169 13.12 5.49 10.14
CA ARG A 169 14.12 5.56 9.06
C ARG A 169 14.53 6.99 8.74
N ARG A 170 13.69 7.95 9.10
CA ARG A 170 13.90 9.38 8.89
C ARG A 170 14.31 9.71 7.44
N LEU A 171 15.31 10.51 7.29
CA LEU A 171 15.83 10.98 6.01
C LEU A 171 17.06 10.19 5.54
N GLY A 172 17.32 9.03 6.16
CA GLY A 172 18.47 8.20 5.86
C GLY A 172 19.79 8.92 6.09
N ASN A 173 20.72 8.79 5.15
CA ASN A 173 22.02 9.45 5.17
C ASN A 173 22.00 10.93 4.74
N LEU A 174 20.83 11.54 4.63
CA LEU A 174 20.58 12.94 4.23
C LEU A 174 20.98 13.29 2.79
N ALA A 175 21.45 12.32 2.01
CA ALA A 175 21.81 12.53 0.62
C ALA A 175 20.61 12.32 -0.32
N CYS A 176 20.57 13.09 -1.42
CA CYS A 176 19.63 12.83 -2.49
C CYS A 176 20.01 11.58 -3.29
N LEU A 177 19.10 11.12 -4.15
CA LEU A 177 19.43 10.09 -5.12
C LEU A 177 20.64 10.50 -5.99
N PRO A 178 21.54 9.59 -6.37
CA PRO A 178 21.50 8.15 -6.07
C PRO A 178 22.28 7.75 -4.78
N ALA A 179 22.97 8.66 -4.09
CA ALA A 179 23.80 8.34 -2.91
C ALA A 179 22.96 8.09 -1.64
N GLY A 180 21.72 8.58 -1.59
CA GLY A 180 20.82 8.42 -0.47
C GLY A 180 19.36 8.30 -0.94
N PRO A 181 18.41 8.24 0.01
CA PRO A 181 17.02 7.97 -0.30
C PRO A 181 16.21 9.22 -0.72
N LEU A 182 16.81 10.42 -0.71
CA LEU A 182 16.05 11.64 -0.86
C LEU A 182 15.71 11.95 -2.33
N ARG A 183 14.44 12.22 -2.61
CA ARG A 183 13.93 12.78 -3.88
C ARG A 183 14.11 14.28 -3.93
N GLU A 184 14.15 14.94 -2.78
CA GLU A 184 14.36 16.37 -2.60
C GLU A 184 15.17 16.61 -1.32
N PRO A 185 15.96 17.69 -1.25
CA PRO A 185 16.81 17.94 -0.09
C PRO A 185 15.99 18.19 1.19
N PRO A 186 16.58 17.95 2.39
CA PRO A 186 15.88 18.08 3.68
C PRO A 186 15.24 19.45 3.92
N SER A 187 15.80 20.53 3.32
CA SER A 187 15.24 21.87 3.41
C SER A 187 13.80 21.97 2.90
N ARG A 188 13.36 21.03 2.06
CA ARG A 188 11.99 20.96 1.54
C ARG A 188 10.95 20.84 2.66
N LEU A 189 11.27 20.16 3.75
CA LEU A 189 10.34 20.00 4.90
C LEU A 189 10.01 21.33 5.60
N ARG A 190 10.86 22.37 5.46
CA ARG A 190 10.58 23.71 6.01
C ARG A 190 9.59 24.52 5.18
N GLU A 191 9.25 24.04 4.01
CA GLU A 191 8.49 24.79 3.03
C GLU A 191 7.09 24.19 2.77
N VAL A 192 6.82 23.02 3.36
CA VAL A 192 5.48 22.42 3.40
C VAL A 192 4.67 22.99 4.55
N ASP A 193 3.36 22.94 4.45
CA ASP A 193 2.45 23.43 5.48
C ASP A 193 2.45 22.56 6.73
N PHE A 194 2.58 21.24 6.52
CA PHE A 194 2.56 20.24 7.60
C PHE A 194 3.60 19.15 7.37
N VAL A 195 4.26 18.74 8.44
CA VAL A 195 5.11 17.54 8.45
C VAL A 195 4.51 16.55 9.43
N VAL A 196 4.24 15.34 8.95
CA VAL A 196 3.65 14.25 9.73
C VAL A 196 4.67 13.12 9.89
N GLY A 197 5.08 12.84 11.13
CA GLY A 197 5.97 11.74 11.49
C GLY A 197 5.18 10.45 11.73
N ASN A 198 5.43 9.40 10.94
CA ASN A 198 4.79 8.09 11.12
C ASN A 198 5.54 7.26 12.16
N GLY A 199 4.88 6.98 13.28
CA GLY A 199 5.39 6.26 14.44
C GLY A 199 6.09 7.16 15.46
N VAL A 200 7.02 8.01 15.01
CA VAL A 200 7.75 8.98 15.85
C VAL A 200 7.77 10.33 15.16
N ALA A 201 7.44 11.39 15.90
CA ALA A 201 7.52 12.78 15.46
C ALA A 201 8.66 13.51 16.20
N ARG A 202 9.28 14.51 15.55
CA ARG A 202 10.25 15.42 16.13
C ARG A 202 9.63 16.81 16.33
N GLY A 203 10.32 17.71 17.01
CA GLY A 203 9.83 19.07 17.23
C GLY A 203 9.37 19.75 15.93
N GLY A 204 8.13 20.25 15.91
CA GLY A 204 7.49 20.86 14.74
C GLY A 204 6.86 19.87 13.75
N GLU A 205 6.84 18.56 14.08
CA GLU A 205 6.12 17.53 13.33
C GLU A 205 4.92 17.04 14.13
N TYR A 206 3.83 16.71 13.44
CA TYR A 206 2.66 16.05 14.04
C TYR A 206 2.84 14.54 14.00
N ILE A 207 2.34 13.85 15.03
CA ILE A 207 2.46 12.40 15.08
C ILE A 207 1.30 11.70 14.35
N MET A 208 1.65 10.65 13.62
CA MET A 208 0.72 9.67 13.08
C MET A 208 1.14 8.28 13.56
N SER A 209 0.21 7.49 14.05
CA SER A 209 0.41 6.08 14.34
C SER A 209 -0.49 5.21 13.46
N LEU A 210 0.01 4.05 13.07
CA LEU A 210 -0.76 3.08 12.30
C LEU A 210 -1.27 1.98 13.23
N GLN A 211 -2.56 1.73 13.20
CA GLN A 211 -3.23 0.69 13.99
C GLN A 211 -3.86 -0.35 13.07
N GLY A 212 -3.80 -1.62 13.47
CA GLY A 212 -4.35 -2.72 12.68
C GLY A 212 -4.42 -3.98 13.53
N ASP A 213 -5.47 -4.10 14.38
CA ASP A 213 -5.63 -5.20 15.33
C ASP A 213 -6.60 -6.28 14.84
N THR A 214 -7.15 -6.11 13.64
CA THR A 214 -8.15 -6.98 13.04
C THR A 214 -7.67 -7.46 11.68
N ALA A 215 -7.84 -8.74 11.41
CA ALA A 215 -7.68 -9.32 10.08
C ALA A 215 -9.05 -9.51 9.43
N LEU A 216 -9.14 -9.26 8.13
CA LEU A 216 -10.33 -9.50 7.32
C LEU A 216 -10.05 -10.67 6.38
N ASN A 217 -11.05 -11.54 6.18
CA ASN A 217 -10.91 -12.65 5.25
C ASN A 217 -10.82 -12.14 3.80
N LEU A 218 -9.95 -12.75 2.99
CA LEU A 218 -9.70 -12.32 1.63
C LEU A 218 -10.88 -12.65 0.70
N ALA A 219 -11.51 -13.81 0.88
CA ALA A 219 -12.65 -14.24 0.09
C ALA A 219 -13.93 -13.54 0.49
N ASP A 220 -14.16 -13.36 1.81
CA ASP A 220 -15.33 -12.66 2.35
C ASP A 220 -14.91 -11.58 3.35
N PRO A 221 -14.81 -10.30 2.92
CA PRO A 221 -14.41 -9.19 3.80
C PRO A 221 -15.38 -8.88 4.95
N TRP A 222 -16.56 -9.49 4.98
CA TRP A 222 -17.49 -9.38 6.11
C TRP A 222 -17.07 -10.28 7.28
N VAL A 223 -16.27 -11.32 7.00
CA VAL A 223 -15.67 -12.18 8.01
C VAL A 223 -14.40 -11.52 8.56
N SER A 224 -14.39 -11.25 9.85
CA SER A 224 -13.27 -10.61 10.54
C SER A 224 -12.84 -11.40 11.75
N SER A 225 -11.56 -11.31 12.09
CA SER A 225 -10.99 -11.90 13.31
C SER A 225 -10.01 -10.92 13.93
N ALA A 226 -10.05 -10.78 15.26
CA ALA A 226 -8.99 -10.07 15.94
C ALA A 226 -7.65 -10.81 15.74
N LEU A 227 -6.53 -10.10 15.62
CA LEU A 227 -5.20 -10.72 15.51
C LEU A 227 -4.92 -11.65 16.71
N ALA A 228 -5.50 -11.38 17.87
CA ALA A 228 -5.42 -12.23 19.04
C ALA A 228 -5.95 -13.67 18.79
N GLY A 229 -6.91 -13.84 17.88
CA GLY A 229 -7.46 -15.16 17.51
C GLY A 229 -6.41 -16.08 16.89
N PHE A 230 -5.42 -15.54 16.21
CA PHE A 230 -4.34 -16.29 15.56
C PHE A 230 -3.18 -16.69 16.51
N ARG A 231 -3.21 -16.26 17.79
CA ARG A 231 -2.12 -16.54 18.75
C ARG A 231 -1.96 -18.03 19.12
N ARG A 232 -3.00 -18.82 18.96
CA ARG A 232 -2.98 -20.26 19.31
C ARG A 232 -2.15 -21.10 18.35
N GLY A 233 -1.96 -20.63 17.13
CA GLY A 233 -1.24 -21.32 16.05
C GLY A 233 -0.02 -20.55 15.55
N THR A 234 0.58 -21.09 14.51
CA THR A 234 1.55 -20.39 13.67
C THR A 234 0.83 -19.96 12.39
N VAL A 235 1.20 -18.82 11.82
CA VAL A 235 0.62 -18.30 10.58
C VAL A 235 1.72 -17.98 9.56
N HIS A 236 1.40 -18.10 8.28
CA HIS A 236 2.23 -17.54 7.22
C HIS A 236 1.99 -16.04 7.15
N ALA A 237 3.05 -15.25 7.10
CA ALA A 237 2.98 -13.79 6.97
C ALA A 237 3.61 -13.37 5.64
N VAL A 238 2.82 -12.78 4.75
CA VAL A 238 3.23 -12.34 3.40
C VAL A 238 3.25 -10.83 3.32
N ALA A 239 4.34 -10.26 2.82
CA ALA A 239 4.45 -8.83 2.57
C ALA A 239 5.29 -8.51 1.34
N GLY A 240 4.65 -7.93 0.30
CA GLY A 240 5.25 -7.41 -0.93
C GLY A 240 5.15 -5.88 -0.97
N ILE A 241 5.65 -5.22 0.07
CA ILE A 241 5.66 -3.76 0.25
C ILE A 241 7.09 -3.25 0.40
N GLY A 242 7.30 -1.93 0.32
CA GLY A 242 8.63 -1.32 0.38
C GLY A 242 9.43 -1.61 1.66
N ASP A 243 8.77 -1.91 2.79
CA ASP A 243 9.41 -2.38 4.03
C ASP A 243 8.58 -3.52 4.67
N PRO A 244 8.81 -4.78 4.25
CA PRO A 244 8.09 -5.93 4.78
C PRO A 244 8.28 -6.15 6.29
N ARG A 245 9.44 -5.74 6.83
CA ARG A 245 9.76 -5.93 8.26
C ARG A 245 8.73 -5.26 9.16
N ARG A 246 8.22 -4.09 8.78
CA ARG A 246 7.19 -3.39 9.56
C ARG A 246 5.94 -4.23 9.75
N PHE A 247 5.50 -4.92 8.72
CA PHE A 247 4.35 -5.82 8.81
C PHE A 247 4.64 -7.00 9.71
N PHE A 248 5.81 -7.63 9.56
CA PHE A 248 6.20 -8.76 10.40
C PHE A 248 6.37 -8.35 11.88
N ASP A 249 6.99 -7.21 12.13
CA ASP A 249 7.13 -6.67 13.48
C ASP A 249 5.77 -6.30 14.10
N HIS A 250 4.84 -5.76 13.33
CA HIS A 250 3.48 -5.52 13.78
C HIS A 250 2.80 -6.81 14.24
N LEU A 251 2.88 -7.89 13.46
CA LEU A 251 2.33 -9.19 13.84
C LEU A 251 3.02 -9.78 15.10
N ARG A 252 4.35 -9.61 15.22
CA ARG A 252 5.10 -10.03 16.42
C ARG A 252 4.68 -9.24 17.66
N HIS A 253 4.50 -7.92 17.55
CA HIS A 253 3.98 -7.10 18.64
C HIS A 253 2.57 -7.52 19.06
N ALA A 254 1.75 -7.99 18.12
CA ALA A 254 0.47 -8.62 18.40
C ALA A 254 0.62 -10.03 19.03
N ARG A 255 1.86 -10.52 19.30
CA ARG A 255 2.23 -11.83 19.88
C ARG A 255 1.86 -13.01 19.00
N LEU A 256 1.90 -12.87 17.68
CA LEU A 256 1.72 -13.98 16.75
C LEU A 256 3.05 -14.72 16.52
N ARG A 257 2.96 -16.03 16.31
CA ARG A 257 4.06 -16.84 15.78
C ARG A 257 3.93 -16.85 14.26
N ILE A 258 4.92 -16.30 13.55
CA ILE A 258 4.85 -16.09 12.10
C ILE A 258 5.98 -16.82 11.37
N ILE A 259 5.68 -17.29 10.16
CA ILE A 259 6.65 -17.71 9.15
C ILE A 259 6.65 -16.59 8.09
N GLU A 260 7.78 -15.92 7.92
CA GLU A 260 7.88 -14.74 7.08
C GLU A 260 8.13 -15.08 5.62
N HIS A 261 7.38 -14.43 4.73
CA HIS A 261 7.52 -14.51 3.29
C HIS A 261 7.61 -13.10 2.71
N PRO A 262 8.82 -12.49 2.68
CA PRO A 262 9.02 -11.18 2.08
C PRO A 262 9.07 -11.31 0.55
N PHE A 263 8.29 -10.46 -0.13
CA PHE A 263 8.30 -10.30 -1.57
C PHE A 263 8.80 -8.90 -1.97
N PRO A 264 9.26 -8.70 -3.20
CA PRO A 264 9.57 -7.37 -3.72
C PRO A 264 8.36 -6.43 -3.65
N ASP A 265 8.61 -5.11 -3.49
CA ASP A 265 7.53 -4.12 -3.58
C ASP A 265 6.82 -4.21 -4.94
N HIS A 266 5.50 -4.07 -4.93
CA HIS A 266 4.64 -4.25 -6.11
C HIS A 266 4.72 -5.63 -6.81
N HIS A 267 5.11 -6.68 -6.07
CA HIS A 267 5.13 -8.04 -6.60
C HIS A 267 3.75 -8.42 -7.18
N LEU A 268 3.75 -8.98 -8.39
CA LEU A 268 2.56 -9.51 -9.04
C LEU A 268 2.41 -10.97 -8.62
N PHE A 269 1.60 -11.21 -7.60
CA PHE A 269 1.37 -12.55 -7.07
C PHE A 269 0.70 -13.46 -8.09
N ARG A 270 1.08 -14.74 -8.02
CA ARG A 270 0.40 -15.86 -8.65
C ARG A 270 -0.14 -16.78 -7.54
N PRO A 271 -1.17 -17.59 -7.81
CA PRO A 271 -1.66 -18.55 -6.80
C PRO A 271 -0.58 -19.44 -6.21
N GLU A 272 0.42 -19.83 -7.03
CA GLU A 272 1.54 -20.68 -6.64
C GLU A 272 2.48 -20.02 -5.62
N ASP A 273 2.60 -18.69 -5.66
CA ASP A 273 3.44 -17.90 -4.74
C ASP A 273 2.90 -17.95 -3.29
N LEU A 274 1.64 -18.36 -3.10
CA LEU A 274 0.94 -18.36 -1.82
C LEU A 274 0.64 -19.79 -1.31
N GLN A 275 1.14 -20.82 -1.97
CA GLN A 275 1.01 -22.22 -1.56
C GLN A 275 2.16 -22.64 -0.65
N PHE A 276 2.02 -22.35 0.64
CA PHE A 276 3.04 -22.69 1.63
C PHE A 276 2.78 -24.03 2.33
N ARG A 277 3.83 -24.63 2.89
CA ARG A 277 3.74 -25.82 3.72
C ARG A 277 4.41 -25.57 5.08
N PRO A 278 3.85 -26.05 6.22
CA PRO A 278 2.55 -26.73 6.34
C PRO A 278 1.39 -25.79 5.97
N ASP A 279 0.20 -26.38 5.77
CA ASP A 279 -1.02 -25.63 5.49
C ASP A 279 -1.49 -24.92 6.77
N LEU A 280 -1.35 -23.60 6.79
CA LEU A 280 -1.63 -22.72 7.94
C LEU A 280 -2.33 -21.45 7.44
N PRO A 281 -3.07 -20.75 8.30
CA PRO A 281 -3.65 -19.45 7.94
C PRO A 281 -2.61 -18.48 7.39
N LEU A 282 -2.97 -17.76 6.35
CA LEU A 282 -2.14 -16.80 5.66
C LEU A 282 -2.57 -15.38 6.01
N LEU A 283 -1.67 -14.59 6.58
CA LEU A 283 -1.85 -13.15 6.83
C LEU A 283 -1.02 -12.34 5.84
N MET A 284 -1.64 -11.36 5.18
CA MET A 284 -0.95 -10.46 4.26
C MET A 284 -1.27 -8.99 4.51
N THR A 285 -0.51 -8.10 3.89
CA THR A 285 -0.82 -6.67 3.93
C THR A 285 -2.07 -6.38 3.11
N GLU A 286 -2.81 -5.31 3.44
CA GLU A 286 -3.97 -4.89 2.65
C GLU A 286 -3.59 -4.51 1.21
N LYS A 287 -2.40 -3.92 0.99
CA LYS A 287 -1.86 -3.62 -0.34
C LYS A 287 -1.65 -4.89 -1.18
N ASP A 288 -1.20 -5.97 -0.56
CA ASP A 288 -1.02 -7.26 -1.25
C ASP A 288 -2.35 -7.96 -1.49
N ALA A 289 -3.29 -7.87 -0.55
CA ALA A 289 -4.64 -8.42 -0.69
C ALA A 289 -5.38 -7.87 -1.92
N VAL A 290 -5.16 -6.59 -2.28
CA VAL A 290 -5.73 -6.01 -3.51
C VAL A 290 -5.35 -6.81 -4.75
N LYS A 291 -4.13 -7.35 -4.80
CA LYS A 291 -3.59 -8.13 -5.93
C LYS A 291 -4.02 -9.61 -5.91
N CYS A 292 -4.39 -10.13 -4.74
CA CYS A 292 -4.66 -11.55 -4.52
C CYS A 292 -6.16 -11.89 -4.43
N ARG A 293 -7.04 -10.91 -4.54
CA ARG A 293 -8.49 -11.08 -4.31
C ARG A 293 -9.16 -12.09 -5.25
N SER A 294 -8.65 -12.25 -6.46
CA SER A 294 -9.15 -13.24 -7.43
C SER A 294 -8.69 -14.67 -7.11
N PHE A 295 -7.81 -14.85 -6.11
CA PHE A 295 -7.34 -16.16 -5.69
C PHE A 295 -8.31 -16.73 -4.68
N ALA A 296 -8.74 -17.97 -4.87
CA ALA A 296 -9.64 -18.66 -3.95
C ALA A 296 -8.86 -19.15 -2.71
N LEU A 297 -8.46 -18.23 -1.82
CA LEU A 297 -7.73 -18.52 -0.59
C LEU A 297 -8.72 -18.50 0.58
N GLU A 298 -9.25 -19.66 0.97
CA GLU A 298 -10.22 -19.78 2.06
C GLU A 298 -9.63 -19.32 3.41
N GLU A 299 -8.39 -19.73 3.73
CA GLU A 299 -7.64 -19.34 4.93
C GLU A 299 -6.73 -18.11 4.70
N GLY A 300 -7.04 -17.32 3.67
CA GLY A 300 -6.35 -16.06 3.35
C GLY A 300 -6.96 -14.88 4.12
N TRP A 301 -6.12 -14.12 4.81
CA TRP A 301 -6.53 -12.96 5.60
C TRP A 301 -5.63 -11.76 5.28
N TYR A 302 -6.14 -10.56 5.41
CA TYR A 302 -5.34 -9.33 5.31
C TYR A 302 -5.59 -8.42 6.51
N VAL A 303 -4.56 -7.66 6.86
CA VAL A 303 -4.61 -6.74 7.99
C VAL A 303 -4.68 -5.31 7.46
N PRO A 304 -5.86 -4.66 7.50
CA PRO A 304 -5.98 -3.25 7.20
C PRO A 304 -5.32 -2.43 8.31
N VAL A 305 -4.73 -1.29 7.92
CA VAL A 305 -4.15 -0.35 8.87
C VAL A 305 -4.85 1.01 8.75
N ASP A 306 -5.20 1.58 9.90
CA ASP A 306 -5.83 2.88 10.02
C ASP A 306 -4.83 3.88 10.61
N ALA A 307 -4.78 5.09 10.06
CA ALA A 307 -3.96 6.16 10.60
C ALA A 307 -4.71 6.88 11.74
N GLN A 308 -4.05 6.95 12.89
CA GLN A 308 -4.46 7.79 14.00
C GLN A 308 -3.61 9.06 13.96
N LEU A 309 -4.26 10.20 13.85
CA LEU A 309 -3.60 11.49 13.72
C LEU A 309 -3.64 12.28 15.02
N ASP A 310 -2.67 13.17 15.19
CA ASP A 310 -2.68 14.18 16.24
C ASP A 310 -3.93 15.06 16.06
N PRO A 311 -4.77 15.22 17.10
CA PRO A 311 -5.96 16.09 17.03
C PRO A 311 -5.64 17.55 16.68
N GLU A 312 -4.50 18.07 17.11
CA GLU A 312 -4.05 19.41 16.75
C GLU A 312 -3.79 19.52 15.24
N PHE A 313 -3.20 18.50 14.64
CA PHE A 313 -3.01 18.46 13.18
C PHE A 313 -4.35 18.51 12.45
N GLU A 314 -5.34 17.70 12.87
CA GLU A 314 -6.65 17.67 12.24
C GLU A 314 -7.34 19.05 12.31
N GLU A 315 -7.29 19.70 13.47
CA GLU A 315 -7.86 21.03 13.67
C GLU A 315 -7.17 22.09 12.80
N GLN A 316 -5.84 22.15 12.80
CA GLN A 316 -5.06 23.12 12.04
C GLN A 316 -5.25 22.93 10.52
N LEU A 317 -5.31 21.68 10.06
CA LEU A 317 -5.57 21.37 8.66
C LEU A 317 -6.94 21.89 8.21
N LEU A 318 -7.98 21.58 8.99
CA LEU A 318 -9.35 22.02 8.68
C LEU A 318 -9.49 23.54 8.72
N LYS A 319 -8.80 24.22 9.64
CA LYS A 319 -8.79 25.68 9.75
C LYS A 319 -8.14 26.31 8.51
N ARG A 320 -6.96 25.83 8.09
CA ARG A 320 -6.28 26.33 6.88
C ARG A 320 -7.09 26.04 5.62
N LEU A 321 -7.63 24.84 5.51
CA LEU A 321 -8.47 24.47 4.39
C LEU A 321 -9.73 25.34 4.29
N ALA A 322 -10.36 25.66 5.42
CA ALA A 322 -11.53 26.55 5.43
C ALA A 322 -11.20 27.94 4.86
N THR A 323 -10.03 28.50 5.19
CA THR A 323 -9.56 29.78 4.63
C THR A 323 -9.38 29.70 3.13
N VAL A 324 -8.75 28.63 2.63
CA VAL A 324 -8.55 28.41 1.18
C VAL A 324 -9.90 28.20 0.47
N ALA A 325 -10.79 27.40 1.03
CA ALA A 325 -12.09 27.13 0.47
C ALA A 325 -12.94 28.39 0.35
N MET A 326 -12.94 29.24 1.39
CA MET A 326 -13.62 30.56 1.34
C MET A 326 -13.05 31.45 0.23
N ALA A 327 -11.73 31.51 0.07
CA ALA A 327 -11.08 32.31 -0.97
C ALA A 327 -11.44 31.83 -2.40
N LYS A 328 -11.75 30.53 -2.55
CA LYS A 328 -12.20 29.93 -3.82
C LYS A 328 -13.74 29.89 -3.96
N GLY A 329 -14.50 30.45 -3.03
CA GLY A 329 -15.97 30.44 -3.07
C GLY A 329 -16.61 29.08 -2.83
N ILE A 330 -15.87 28.12 -2.26
CA ILE A 330 -16.33 26.77 -1.99
C ILE A 330 -17.15 26.75 -0.69
N GLN A 331 -18.38 26.28 -0.77
CA GLN A 331 -19.25 26.10 0.37
C GLN A 331 -19.15 24.66 0.89
N ARG A 332 -19.16 24.51 2.22
CA ARG A 332 -19.34 23.21 2.87
C ARG A 332 -20.80 22.82 2.75
N GLN A 333 -21.09 21.59 2.42
CA GLN A 333 -22.46 21.11 2.54
C GLN A 333 -22.80 20.96 4.02
N PRO A 334 -23.96 21.50 4.48
CA PRO A 334 -24.40 21.24 5.85
C PRO A 334 -24.53 19.72 5.99
N ARG A 335 -24.03 19.17 7.12
CA ARG A 335 -24.25 17.77 7.47
C ARG A 335 -25.74 17.49 7.31
N SER A 336 -26.12 16.72 6.29
CA SER A 336 -27.43 16.10 6.32
C SER A 336 -27.46 15.31 7.62
N ALA A 337 -28.42 15.62 8.49
CA ALA A 337 -28.63 14.92 9.74
C ALA A 337 -29.00 13.47 9.42
N SER A 338 -28.01 12.68 9.04
CA SER A 338 -28.09 11.23 9.00
C SER A 338 -28.16 10.80 10.47
N ARG A 339 -29.37 10.41 10.84
CA ARG A 339 -29.74 9.83 12.11
C ARG A 339 -28.61 8.96 12.66
N GLY A 340 -28.22 9.25 13.91
CA GLY A 340 -27.43 8.49 14.83
C GLY A 340 -26.84 7.16 14.34
N ALA A 341 -25.75 7.23 13.58
CA ALA A 341 -24.83 6.11 13.47
C ALA A 341 -23.75 6.39 14.50
N THR A 342 -23.84 5.74 15.63
CA THR A 342 -22.75 5.47 16.56
C THR A 342 -21.44 5.32 15.77
N ARG A 343 -20.37 5.90 16.30
CA ARG A 343 -18.97 5.69 15.89
C ARG A 343 -18.68 4.19 15.76
N THR A 344 -19.10 3.60 14.69
CA THR A 344 -18.58 2.32 14.25
C THR A 344 -17.50 2.66 13.24
N SER A 345 -16.25 2.38 13.62
CA SER A 345 -15.15 2.20 12.68
C SER A 345 -15.72 1.56 11.41
N ASN A 346 -15.20 1.88 10.24
CA ASN A 346 -15.55 1.29 8.93
C ASN A 346 -15.30 -0.24 8.88
N ARG A 347 -15.45 -0.93 9.98
CA ARG A 347 -15.36 -2.37 10.19
C ARG A 347 -16.73 -2.98 10.07
N PRO A 348 -16.89 -4.10 9.38
CA PRO A 348 -18.10 -4.90 9.50
C PRO A 348 -18.31 -5.24 10.99
N PRO A 349 -19.56 -5.37 11.45
CA PRO A 349 -19.85 -5.69 12.84
C PRO A 349 -19.16 -7.00 13.22
N ILE A 350 -18.48 -7.00 14.35
CA ILE A 350 -17.87 -8.18 14.94
C ILE A 350 -19.03 -9.06 15.38
N GLY A 351 -19.26 -10.15 14.66
CA GLY A 351 -20.17 -11.20 15.12
C GLY A 351 -19.49 -11.99 16.24
N ASP A 352 -20.02 -11.88 17.45
CA ASP A 352 -19.69 -12.78 18.56
C ASP A 352 -20.31 -14.16 18.29
N GLU A 353 -19.77 -14.92 17.35
CA GLU A 353 -20.00 -16.35 17.32
C GLU A 353 -18.93 -17.04 18.16
N VAL A 354 -19.31 -17.26 19.40
CA VAL A 354 -18.66 -18.22 20.30
C VAL A 354 -18.89 -19.61 19.69
N ILE A 355 -17.85 -20.22 19.17
CA ILE A 355 -17.84 -21.64 18.85
C ILE A 355 -17.84 -22.37 20.18
N ASP A 356 -19.02 -22.78 20.62
CA ASP A 356 -19.21 -23.69 21.73
C ASP A 356 -18.97 -25.15 21.24
N SER A 357 -17.94 -25.77 21.76
CA SER A 357 -17.57 -27.14 21.50
C SER A 357 -18.32 -28.04 22.43
N GLY A 358 -19.28 -28.81 21.90
CA GLY A 358 -19.51 -30.20 22.30
C GLY A 358 -20.17 -30.48 23.62
N GLN A 359 -21.37 -30.99 23.57
CA GLN A 359 -21.73 -32.22 24.35
C GLN A 359 -22.93 -32.92 23.73
N GLU A 360 -22.74 -34.22 23.49
CA GLU A 360 -23.75 -35.22 23.13
C GLU A 360 -24.82 -35.34 24.21
N THR A 361 -26.08 -35.42 23.83
CA THR A 361 -27.02 -36.36 24.48
C THR A 361 -28.15 -36.77 23.54
N SER A 362 -28.34 -38.06 23.49
CA SER A 362 -29.34 -38.91 22.85
C SER A 362 -30.80 -38.55 23.16
N GLY A 363 -31.70 -38.88 22.19
CA GLY A 363 -33.12 -39.13 22.54
C GLY A 363 -34.14 -39.04 21.41
N HIS A 364 -34.36 -40.11 20.75
CA HIS A 364 -35.58 -40.76 20.27
C HIS A 364 -36.78 -39.99 19.68
N SER A 365 -37.15 -40.49 18.52
CA SER A 365 -38.50 -40.92 18.06
C SER A 365 -39.24 -40.03 17.05
N GLY A 366 -39.64 -40.65 15.91
CA GLY A 366 -40.87 -40.36 15.21
C GLY A 366 -40.80 -40.10 13.71
N MET A 367 -40.74 -41.16 12.91
CA MET A 367 -41.29 -41.19 11.53
C MET A 367 -42.83 -41.30 11.57
N PRO A 368 -43.62 -41.16 10.46
CA PRO A 368 -43.34 -41.47 9.07
C PRO A 368 -44.12 -40.63 7.99
N GLY A 369 -43.76 -40.87 6.72
CA GLY A 369 -44.77 -40.84 5.64
C GLY A 369 -44.41 -40.15 4.33
N GLN A 370 -43.95 -40.93 3.33
CA GLN A 370 -44.44 -41.10 1.94
C GLN A 370 -44.57 -39.85 1.08
N GLN A 371 -44.17 -39.73 -0.19
CA GLN A 371 -44.25 -40.61 -1.39
C GLN A 371 -43.39 -39.99 -2.51
N SER A 372 -42.70 -40.86 -3.26
CA SER A 372 -42.27 -40.57 -4.65
C SER A 372 -43.45 -40.87 -5.62
N PRO A 373 -43.43 -40.44 -6.93
CA PRO A 373 -42.71 -41.24 -7.92
C PRO A 373 -42.19 -40.52 -9.20
N THR A 374 -41.14 -41.11 -9.73
CA THR A 374 -40.86 -41.56 -11.13
C THR A 374 -41.04 -40.62 -12.33
N GLY A 375 -40.00 -40.59 -13.18
CA GLY A 375 -40.04 -40.14 -14.56
C GLY A 375 -38.72 -40.32 -15.32
N VAL A 376 -38.54 -41.50 -15.87
CA VAL A 376 -37.47 -41.99 -16.77
C VAL A 376 -37.66 -41.45 -18.19
N ARG A 377 -36.55 -41.14 -18.92
CA ARG A 377 -36.27 -41.40 -20.36
C ARG A 377 -34.85 -40.92 -20.70
N GLN A 378 -33.91 -41.79 -20.93
CA GLN A 378 -33.33 -42.51 -22.06
C GLN A 378 -33.01 -41.62 -23.29
N GLY A 379 -31.67 -41.73 -23.68
CA GLY A 379 -30.86 -41.18 -24.72
C GLY A 379 -31.28 -41.53 -26.18
N PRO A 380 -30.46 -41.53 -27.21
CA PRO A 380 -29.12 -42.15 -27.39
C PRO A 380 -28.05 -41.34 -28.16
N ALA A 381 -26.78 -41.65 -27.99
CA ALA A 381 -25.80 -42.34 -28.86
C ALA A 381 -25.44 -41.75 -30.23
N GLY A 382 -24.14 -41.69 -30.50
CA GLY A 382 -23.56 -41.80 -31.87
C GLY A 382 -22.43 -40.81 -32.16
N THR A 383 -21.29 -41.32 -32.24
CA THR A 383 -20.27 -41.79 -33.21
C THR A 383 -19.10 -40.84 -33.38
N ASP A 384 -17.93 -41.29 -32.99
CA ASP A 384 -16.69 -41.73 -33.69
C ASP A 384 -16.16 -40.87 -34.82
N LEU A 385 -14.86 -40.59 -34.75
CA LEU A 385 -13.75 -40.87 -35.72
C LEU A 385 -12.51 -40.06 -35.37
N GLN A 386 -11.46 -40.65 -34.83
CA GLN A 386 -10.19 -41.10 -35.44
C GLN A 386 -9.36 -40.04 -36.17
N GLY A 387 -8.11 -39.95 -35.74
CA GLY A 387 -7.02 -39.39 -36.56
C GLY A 387 -5.76 -39.01 -35.81
N LYS A 388 -4.88 -39.98 -35.47
CA LYS A 388 -3.41 -39.84 -35.36
C LYS A 388 -2.81 -40.26 -36.72
N PRO A 389 -1.49 -40.08 -37.09
CA PRO A 389 -0.29 -40.03 -36.24
C PRO A 389 0.93 -39.19 -36.73
N ALA A 390 1.95 -39.11 -35.86
CA ALA A 390 3.38 -39.42 -36.09
C ALA A 390 4.36 -38.47 -36.83
N GLY A 391 5.57 -38.37 -36.25
CA GLY A 391 6.85 -38.01 -36.87
C GLY A 391 7.76 -37.23 -35.92
N LEU A 392 8.62 -37.81 -35.10
CA LEU A 392 9.98 -38.34 -35.15
C LEU A 392 11.03 -37.43 -35.82
N SER A 393 12.05 -37.06 -35.04
CA SER A 393 13.50 -37.19 -35.19
C SER A 393 14.20 -36.21 -34.27
N ASP A 394 14.93 -36.61 -33.28
CA ASP A 394 16.25 -37.23 -33.10
C ASP A 394 17.40 -36.36 -33.66
N SER A 395 18.33 -35.96 -32.82
CA SER A 395 19.73 -36.30 -32.81
C SER A 395 20.67 -35.30 -32.10
N ARG A 396 21.41 -35.89 -31.10
CA ARG A 396 22.88 -35.82 -30.84
C ARG A 396 23.45 -34.54 -30.20
N ARG A 397 23.87 -34.69 -28.91
CA ARG A 397 25.22 -34.97 -28.39
C ARG A 397 26.35 -34.08 -28.97
N HIS A 398 27.02 -33.36 -28.04
CA HIS A 398 28.45 -33.53 -27.83
C HIS A 398 28.91 -33.03 -26.45
N SER A 399 29.68 -33.84 -25.86
CA SER A 399 30.53 -33.85 -24.69
C SER A 399 31.80 -33.01 -24.86
N GLY A 400 32.37 -32.61 -23.71
CA GLY A 400 33.76 -32.10 -23.61
C GLY A 400 34.00 -31.50 -22.24
N ASP A 401 34.58 -32.11 -21.53
CA ASP A 401 35.38 -32.58 -20.41
C ASP A 401 36.70 -31.78 -20.24
N ALA A 402 37.25 -31.85 -19.01
CA ALA A 402 38.60 -31.47 -18.55
C ALA A 402 38.77 -29.98 -18.11
N GLY A 403 39.35 -29.67 -16.93
CA GLY A 403 40.15 -30.40 -15.98
C GLY A 403 40.66 -29.43 -14.90
N VAL A 404 40.67 -29.90 -13.71
CA VAL A 404 41.73 -29.96 -12.69
C VAL A 404 42.68 -28.74 -12.47
N GLY A 405 42.82 -28.41 -11.14
CA GLY A 405 43.92 -27.63 -10.59
C GLY A 405 43.46 -26.80 -9.40
N GLY A 406 43.62 -27.21 -8.30
CA GLY A 406 44.09 -27.42 -7.02
C GLY A 406 45.27 -26.50 -6.61
N ALA A 407 45.11 -25.74 -5.50
CA ALA A 407 46.18 -25.43 -4.57
C ALA A 407 45.62 -24.83 -3.27
N ALA A 408 46.05 -25.43 -2.18
CA ALA A 408 45.80 -25.07 -0.80
C ALA A 408 46.87 -24.10 -0.28
N ALA A 409 46.64 -23.68 0.98
CA ALA A 409 47.52 -23.03 1.99
C ALA A 409 47.41 -21.48 2.02
N ASP A 410 47.37 -20.81 3.10
CA ASP A 410 47.86 -21.02 4.47
C ASP A 410 47.32 -19.89 5.35
N GLY A 411 47.19 -20.15 6.65
CA GLY A 411 46.65 -19.23 7.64
C GLY A 411 47.58 -18.10 8.04
N ARG A 412 47.00 -17.06 8.63
CA ARG A 412 47.59 -16.31 9.76
C ARG A 412 46.53 -15.58 10.55
N ARG A 413 46.43 -15.93 11.81
CA ARG A 413 45.80 -15.18 12.89
C ARG A 413 46.54 -13.85 13.08
N GLY A 414 45.83 -12.78 13.28
CA GLY A 414 46.33 -11.51 13.74
C GLY A 414 45.36 -10.89 14.71
N GLU A 415 45.60 -11.07 16.00
CA GLU A 415 45.01 -10.29 17.09
C GLU A 415 45.37 -8.81 16.90
N PHE A 416 44.40 -7.91 17.04
CA PHE A 416 44.72 -6.52 17.37
C PHE A 416 43.80 -5.97 18.47
N LYS A 417 44.48 -5.41 19.45
CA LYS A 417 44.08 -4.89 20.74
C LYS A 417 43.07 -3.74 20.69
N ARG A 418 42.23 -3.68 21.74
CA ARG A 418 41.48 -2.50 22.20
C ARG A 418 42.44 -1.33 22.46
N GLY A 419 42.05 -0.16 22.00
CA GLY A 419 42.60 1.13 22.42
C GLY A 419 41.44 2.07 22.73
N GLU A 420 41.32 2.37 24.01
CA GLU A 420 40.53 3.50 24.53
C GLU A 420 41.19 4.80 24.09
N PHE A 421 40.40 5.79 23.66
CA PHE A 421 40.77 7.19 23.88
C PHE A 421 39.48 8.07 23.88
N HIS A 422 39.43 8.92 24.86
CA HIS A 422 38.58 10.03 25.31
C HIS A 422 37.47 10.55 24.39
#